data_aced62cfcfa21587a84e53887a992666
#
_entry.id   aced62cfcfa21587a84e53887a992666
#
_cell.length_a   1.000
_cell.length_b   1.000
_cell.length_c   1.000
_cell.angle_alpha   90.00
_cell.angle_beta   90.00
_cell.angle_gamma   90.00
#
_symmetry.space_group_name_H-M   'P 1'
#
loop_
_entity.id
_entity.type
_entity.pdbx_description
1 polymer ?
#
loop_
_entity_poly.entity_id
_entity_poly.type
_entity_poly.pdbx_seq_one_letter_code
_entity_poly.pdbx_strand_id
1 'polypeptide(L)'
;MWWGGAMLLFLLVLFFLIIRYTEFDKVYILPAFVKANFGYFLLYELVLVNLLFLAQEIFFKGFLLSALREKLGCWSILIQSTVFLFPLFIYSSYFFEMSPLIVISFIGGLVAYRTRTFLFSYLAGFIFLILLDAYVIFINQYYA
;
A
#
# COMPACT_ATOMS: atom_id res chain seq x y z
N MET A 1 -3.84 -7.71 -17.19
CA MET A 1 -2.56 -8.07 -16.54
C MET A 1 -1.53 -6.94 -16.53
N TRP A 2 -1.29 -6.22 -17.62
CA TRP A 2 -0.25 -5.17 -17.72
C TRP A 2 -0.36 -4.06 -16.66
N TRP A 3 -1.56 -3.61 -16.32
CA TRP A 3 -1.77 -2.52 -15.36
C TRP A 3 -1.27 -2.84 -13.95
N GLY A 4 -1.48 -4.07 -13.45
CA GLY A 4 -0.97 -4.49 -12.15
C GLY A 4 0.55 -4.60 -12.12
N GLY A 5 1.15 -5.16 -13.18
CA GLY A 5 2.60 -5.25 -13.32
C GLY A 5 3.25 -3.86 -13.43
N ALA A 6 2.67 -2.96 -14.22
CA ALA A 6 3.13 -1.58 -14.33
C ALA A 6 3.04 -0.82 -13.00
N MET A 7 1.95 -1.01 -12.25
CA MET A 7 1.78 -0.47 -10.91
C MET A 7 2.87 -0.96 -9.96
N LEU A 8 3.08 -2.28 -9.90
CA LEU A 8 4.09 -2.88 -9.02
C LEU A 8 5.49 -2.34 -9.33
N LEU A 9 5.87 -2.32 -10.61
CA LEU A 9 7.18 -1.80 -11.04
C LEU A 9 7.34 -0.33 -10.67
N PHE A 10 6.32 0.48 -10.89
CA PHE A 10 6.34 1.89 -10.51
C PHE A 10 6.52 2.07 -8.99
N LEU A 11 5.78 1.32 -8.18
CA LEU A 11 5.88 1.37 -6.72
C LEU A 11 7.28 0.98 -6.24
N LEU A 12 7.84 -0.11 -6.77
CA LEU A 12 9.19 -0.57 -6.41
C LEU A 12 10.26 0.46 -6.75
N VAL A 13 10.22 1.04 -7.95
CA VAL A 13 11.18 2.09 -8.35
C VAL A 13 11.03 3.34 -7.48
N LEU A 14 9.79 3.79 -7.27
CA LEU A 14 9.52 4.98 -6.47
C LEU A 14 10.04 4.82 -5.03
N PHE A 15 9.72 3.70 -4.37
CA PHE A 15 10.14 3.48 -2.99
C PHE A 15 11.62 3.14 -2.85
N PHE A 16 12.23 2.49 -3.84
CA PHE A 16 13.68 2.35 -3.89
C PHE A 16 14.37 3.73 -3.89
N LEU A 17 13.88 4.68 -4.69
CA LEU A 17 14.39 6.04 -4.71
C LEU A 17 14.12 6.77 -3.39
N ILE A 18 12.92 6.65 -2.82
CA ILE A 18 12.59 7.28 -1.53
C ILE A 18 13.54 6.78 -0.44
N ILE A 19 13.71 5.47 -0.28
CA ILE A 19 14.59 4.90 0.75
C ILE A 19 16.05 5.30 0.52
N ARG A 20 16.49 5.38 -0.74
CA ARG A 20 17.88 5.76 -1.08
C ARG A 20 18.22 7.21 -0.76
N TYR A 21 17.26 8.12 -0.91
CA TYR A 21 17.48 9.57 -0.78
C TYR A 21 16.87 10.19 0.47
N THR A 22 16.15 9.41 1.27
CA THR A 22 15.52 9.87 2.52
C THR A 22 15.80 8.90 3.65
N GLU A 23 15.49 9.31 4.87
CA GLU A 23 15.58 8.45 6.08
C GLU A 23 14.27 7.68 6.33
N PHE A 24 13.61 7.24 5.27
CA PHE A 24 12.33 6.53 5.34
C PHE A 24 12.40 5.28 6.23
N ASP A 25 13.49 4.51 6.14
CA ASP A 25 13.76 3.31 6.91
C ASP A 25 13.78 3.52 8.43
N LYS A 26 14.15 4.73 8.87
CA LYS A 26 14.16 5.11 10.29
C LYS A 26 12.79 5.49 10.83
N VAL A 27 11.93 6.01 9.96
CA VAL A 27 10.57 6.48 10.32
C VAL A 27 9.54 5.38 10.17
N TYR A 28 9.77 4.43 9.25
CA TYR A 28 8.85 3.34 8.99
C TYR A 28 8.90 2.29 10.12
N ILE A 29 7.82 2.23 10.91
CA ILE A 29 7.76 1.43 12.13
C ILE A 29 7.13 0.07 11.84
N LEU A 30 7.94 -0.99 12.01
CA LEU A 30 7.43 -2.35 12.07
C LEU A 30 7.42 -2.87 13.51
N PRO A 31 6.42 -3.68 13.92
CA PRO A 31 6.37 -4.26 15.24
C PRO A 31 7.64 -5.06 15.60
N ALA A 32 8.12 -4.92 16.83
CA ALA A 32 9.37 -5.55 17.24
C ALA A 32 9.35 -7.09 17.10
N PHE A 33 8.22 -7.73 17.35
CA PHE A 33 8.08 -9.19 17.21
C PHE A 33 8.21 -9.65 15.74
N VAL A 34 7.81 -8.81 14.78
CA VAL A 34 7.94 -9.09 13.35
C VAL A 34 9.40 -9.07 12.92
N LYS A 35 10.20 -8.15 13.50
CA LYS A 35 11.63 -8.03 13.21
C LYS A 35 12.45 -9.17 13.84
N ALA A 36 11.95 -9.77 14.92
CA ALA A 36 12.69 -10.77 15.68
C ALA A 36 12.68 -12.17 15.07
N ASN A 37 11.66 -12.53 14.29
CA ASN A 37 11.50 -13.89 13.78
C ASN A 37 10.79 -13.91 12.43
N PHE A 38 11.42 -14.58 11.46
CA PHE A 38 10.87 -14.74 10.09
C PHE A 38 9.49 -15.42 10.07
N GLY A 39 9.23 -16.37 10.98
CA GLY A 39 7.92 -17.02 11.08
C GLY A 39 6.82 -16.05 11.50
N TYR A 40 7.10 -15.16 12.45
CA TYR A 40 6.18 -14.10 12.85
C TYR A 40 5.98 -13.06 11.75
N PHE A 41 7.03 -12.73 11.00
CA PHE A 41 6.93 -11.87 9.82
C PHE A 41 5.95 -12.45 8.79
N LEU A 42 6.11 -13.73 8.41
CA LEU A 42 5.22 -14.37 7.45
C LEU A 42 3.76 -14.42 7.95
N LEU A 43 3.56 -14.74 9.23
CA LEU A 43 2.22 -14.79 9.80
C LEU A 43 1.57 -13.40 9.84
N TYR A 44 2.33 -12.37 10.20
CA TYR A 44 1.89 -10.98 10.21
C TYR A 44 1.47 -10.53 8.80
N GLU A 45 2.33 -10.73 7.79
CA GLU A 45 2.07 -10.31 6.42
C GLU A 45 0.93 -11.10 5.76
N LEU A 46 1.01 -12.44 5.81
CA LEU A 46 0.06 -13.29 5.08
C LEU A 46 -1.32 -13.37 5.73
N VAL A 47 -1.43 -13.12 7.03
CA VAL A 47 -2.72 -13.17 7.72
C VAL A 47 -3.22 -11.77 8.04
N LEU A 48 -2.51 -11.01 8.88
CA LEU A 48 -3.02 -9.75 9.41
C LEU A 48 -3.01 -8.64 8.35
N VAL A 49 -1.87 -8.38 7.74
CA VAL A 49 -1.74 -7.34 6.70
C VAL A 49 -2.60 -7.70 5.50
N ASN A 50 -2.56 -8.96 5.06
CA ASN A 50 -3.36 -9.43 3.93
C ASN A 50 -4.87 -9.26 4.15
N LEU A 51 -5.40 -9.69 5.30
CA LEU A 51 -6.84 -9.57 5.60
C LEU A 51 -7.28 -8.11 5.65
N LEU A 52 -6.52 -7.26 6.34
CA LEU A 52 -6.82 -5.83 6.44
C LEU A 52 -6.74 -5.16 5.08
N PHE A 53 -5.68 -5.43 4.32
CA PHE A 53 -5.49 -4.84 3.00
C PHE A 53 -6.55 -5.31 2.01
N LEU A 54 -6.90 -6.60 2.01
CA LEU A 54 -7.98 -7.15 1.18
C LEU A 54 -9.33 -6.52 1.50
N ALA A 55 -9.68 -6.39 2.79
CA ALA A 55 -10.91 -5.75 3.22
C ALA A 55 -10.98 -4.29 2.74
N GLN A 56 -9.88 -3.55 2.86
CA GLN A 56 -9.76 -2.17 2.36
C GLN A 56 -9.91 -2.08 0.84
N GLU A 57 -9.25 -2.95 0.08
CA GLU A 57 -9.34 -2.98 -1.39
C GLU A 57 -10.76 -3.31 -1.86
N ILE A 58 -11.44 -4.28 -1.22
CA ILE A 58 -12.83 -4.62 -1.54
C ILE A 58 -13.75 -3.42 -1.27
N PHE A 59 -13.63 -2.80 -0.09
CA PHE A 59 -14.51 -1.71 0.30
C PHE A 59 -14.27 -0.45 -0.53
N PHE A 60 -13.02 0.02 -0.60
CA PHE A 60 -12.72 1.30 -1.25
C PHE A 60 -12.67 1.21 -2.77
N LYS A 61 -12.07 0.16 -3.34
CA LYS A 61 -11.92 0.03 -4.79
C LYS A 61 -12.95 -0.90 -5.42
N GLY A 62 -13.36 -1.95 -4.71
CA GLY A 62 -14.44 -2.82 -5.19
C GLY A 62 -15.81 -2.16 -5.12
N PHE A 63 -16.17 -1.61 -3.97
CA PHE A 63 -17.51 -1.04 -3.74
C PHE A 63 -17.57 0.48 -3.98
N LEU A 64 -16.84 1.28 -3.20
CA LEU A 64 -16.96 2.74 -3.21
C LEU A 64 -16.58 3.35 -4.57
N LEU A 65 -15.42 2.97 -5.11
CA LEU A 65 -14.96 3.45 -6.41
C LEU A 65 -15.94 3.06 -7.53
N SER A 66 -16.46 1.83 -7.50
CA SER A 66 -17.41 1.34 -8.50
C SER A 66 -18.72 2.12 -8.45
N ALA A 67 -19.26 2.38 -7.25
CA ALA A 67 -20.49 3.16 -7.06
C ALA A 67 -20.34 4.62 -7.50
N LEU A 68 -19.20 5.24 -7.23
CA LEU A 68 -18.95 6.64 -7.59
C LEU A 68 -18.59 6.82 -9.06
N ARG A 69 -18.02 5.81 -9.69
CA ARG A 69 -17.51 5.87 -11.07
C ARG A 69 -18.57 6.27 -12.09
N GLU A 70 -19.79 5.73 -11.97
CA GLU A 70 -20.90 6.01 -12.90
C GLU A 70 -21.36 7.47 -12.85
N LYS A 71 -21.27 8.10 -11.67
CA LYS A 71 -21.73 9.47 -11.44
C LYS A 71 -20.64 10.51 -11.61
N LEU A 72 -19.42 10.20 -11.21
CA LEU A 72 -18.32 11.17 -11.05
C LEU A 72 -17.14 10.91 -12.00
N GLY A 73 -17.16 9.82 -12.77
CA GLY A 73 -16.06 9.49 -13.68
C GLY A 73 -14.70 9.43 -12.97
N CYS A 74 -13.70 10.11 -13.50
CA CYS A 74 -12.33 10.11 -12.94
C CYS A 74 -12.22 10.74 -11.54
N TRP A 75 -13.14 11.62 -11.15
CA TRP A 75 -13.17 12.22 -9.81
C TRP A 75 -13.40 11.20 -8.71
N SER A 76 -14.01 10.05 -9.05
CA SER A 76 -14.22 8.94 -8.12
C SER A 76 -12.92 8.42 -7.51
N ILE A 77 -11.79 8.49 -8.24
CA ILE A 77 -10.47 8.08 -7.76
C ILE A 77 -10.03 9.00 -6.62
N LEU A 78 -10.16 10.32 -6.80
CA LEU A 78 -9.78 11.29 -5.78
C LEU A 78 -10.63 11.16 -4.52
N ILE A 79 -11.95 11.05 -4.69
CA ILE A 79 -12.88 10.92 -3.56
C ILE A 79 -12.61 9.63 -2.79
N GLN A 80 -12.49 8.49 -3.48
CA GLN A 80 -12.17 7.22 -2.85
C GLN A 80 -10.86 7.29 -2.08
N SER A 81 -9.79 7.85 -2.68
CA SER A 81 -8.49 7.98 -2.03
C SER A 81 -8.54 8.91 -0.83
N THR A 82 -9.27 10.02 -0.91
CA THR A 82 -9.43 10.96 0.21
C THR A 82 -10.17 10.30 1.37
N VAL A 83 -11.29 9.60 1.10
CA VAL A 83 -12.06 8.89 2.14
C VAL A 83 -11.22 7.79 2.79
N PHE A 84 -10.41 7.07 2.01
CA PHE A 84 -9.48 6.06 2.54
C PHE A 84 -8.41 6.67 3.45
N LEU A 85 -7.80 7.79 3.04
CA LEU A 85 -6.70 8.41 3.76
C LEU A 85 -7.15 9.24 4.96
N PHE A 86 -8.39 9.71 4.99
CA PHE A 86 -8.91 10.60 6.03
C PHE A 86 -8.73 10.02 7.45
N PRO A 87 -9.15 8.78 7.78
CA PRO A 87 -8.91 8.19 9.09
C PRO A 87 -7.42 8.06 9.41
N LEU A 88 -6.60 7.73 8.42
CA LEU A 88 -5.17 7.56 8.60
C LEU A 88 -4.49 8.86 9.02
N PHE A 89 -4.87 10.00 8.45
CA PHE A 89 -4.34 11.31 8.83
C PHE A 89 -4.70 11.74 10.26
N ILE A 90 -5.82 11.24 10.79
CA ILE A 90 -6.22 11.52 12.17
C ILE A 90 -5.37 10.73 13.17
N TYR A 91 -5.00 9.49 12.84
CA TYR A 91 -4.33 8.57 13.76
C TYR A 91 -2.81 8.54 13.62
N SER A 92 -2.23 8.96 12.49
CA SER A 92 -0.79 8.92 12.31
C SER A 92 -0.11 10.22 12.71
N SER A 93 1.00 10.06 13.41
CA SER A 93 1.87 11.17 13.80
C SER A 93 2.84 11.60 12.69
N TYR A 94 3.10 10.73 11.70
CA TYR A 94 4.11 10.97 10.67
C TYR A 94 3.59 10.72 9.25
N PHE A 95 3.55 11.77 8.44
CA PHE A 95 3.15 11.71 7.03
C PHE A 95 4.00 10.72 6.20
N PHE A 96 5.31 10.66 6.48
CA PHE A 96 6.23 9.79 5.77
C PHE A 96 5.94 8.30 5.97
N GLU A 97 5.51 7.89 7.16
CA GLU A 97 5.13 6.51 7.46
C GLU A 97 3.97 6.02 6.59
N MET A 98 3.07 6.94 6.25
CA MET A 98 1.88 6.64 5.43
C MET A 98 2.12 6.71 3.93
N SER A 99 3.28 7.19 3.50
CA SER A 99 3.55 7.41 2.07
C SER A 99 3.28 6.17 1.19
N PRO A 100 3.57 4.91 1.60
CA PRO A 100 3.21 3.74 0.82
C PRO A 100 1.71 3.62 0.57
N LEU A 101 0.90 3.80 1.62
CA LEU A 101 -0.56 3.70 1.53
C LEU A 101 -1.17 4.83 0.71
N ILE A 102 -0.62 6.05 0.80
CA ILE A 102 -1.04 7.19 -0.02
C ILE A 102 -0.85 6.85 -1.50
N VAL A 103 0.36 6.41 -1.88
CA VAL A 103 0.67 6.09 -3.27
C VAL A 103 -0.16 4.92 -3.78
N ILE A 104 -0.30 3.85 -2.98
CA ILE A 104 -1.13 2.68 -3.33
C ILE A 104 -2.60 3.08 -3.51
N SER A 105 -3.12 3.98 -2.67
CA SER A 105 -4.51 4.44 -2.76
C SER A 105 -4.80 5.12 -4.10
N PHE A 106 -3.96 6.08 -4.51
CA PHE A 106 -4.16 6.82 -5.78
C PHE A 106 -3.87 5.94 -7.01
N ILE A 107 -2.70 5.31 -7.07
CA ILE A 107 -2.31 4.52 -8.24
C ILE A 107 -3.15 3.25 -8.34
N GLY A 108 -3.39 2.56 -7.23
CA GLY A 108 -4.28 1.43 -7.18
C GLY A 108 -5.73 1.80 -7.54
N GLY A 109 -6.20 2.97 -7.12
CA GLY A 109 -7.48 3.53 -7.54
C GLY A 109 -7.55 3.74 -9.06
N LEU A 110 -6.49 4.28 -9.67
CA LEU A 110 -6.39 4.44 -11.12
C LEU A 110 -6.41 3.09 -11.84
N VAL A 111 -5.65 2.11 -11.35
CA VAL A 111 -5.62 0.74 -11.91
C VAL A 111 -7.01 0.09 -11.81
N ALA A 112 -7.64 0.14 -10.63
CA ALA A 112 -8.98 -0.40 -10.42
C ALA A 112 -10.03 0.30 -11.31
N TYR A 113 -9.93 1.62 -11.46
CA TYR A 113 -10.79 2.39 -12.35
C TYR A 113 -10.65 1.96 -13.82
N ARG A 114 -9.42 1.75 -14.31
CA ARG A 114 -9.13 1.35 -15.70
C ARG A 114 -9.50 -0.11 -15.98
N THR A 115 -9.20 -1.00 -15.05
CA THR A 115 -9.41 -2.46 -15.23
C THR A 115 -10.81 -2.91 -14.84
N ARG A 116 -11.60 -2.06 -14.21
CA ARG A 116 -12.93 -2.39 -13.66
C ARG A 116 -12.91 -3.50 -12.60
N THR A 117 -11.75 -3.75 -11.98
CA THR A 117 -11.58 -4.74 -10.92
C THR A 117 -10.54 -4.27 -9.94
N PHE A 118 -10.75 -4.53 -8.65
CA PHE A 118 -9.78 -4.23 -7.60
C PHE A 118 -8.63 -5.25 -7.53
N LEU A 119 -8.80 -6.44 -8.12
CA LEU A 119 -7.86 -7.55 -7.97
C LEU A 119 -6.43 -7.21 -8.41
N PHE A 120 -6.26 -6.50 -9.52
CA PHE A 120 -4.92 -6.12 -9.99
C PHE A 120 -4.24 -5.10 -9.07
N SER A 121 -5.01 -4.18 -8.51
CA SER A 121 -4.53 -3.23 -7.50
C SER A 121 -4.16 -3.96 -6.21
N TYR A 122 -5.03 -4.85 -5.75
CA TYR A 122 -4.78 -5.67 -4.56
C TYR A 122 -3.50 -6.49 -4.69
N LEU A 123 -3.37 -7.30 -5.73
CA LEU A 123 -2.19 -8.16 -5.92
C LEU A 123 -0.90 -7.34 -6.00
N ALA A 124 -0.89 -6.27 -6.80
CA ALA A 124 0.28 -5.43 -6.94
C ALA A 124 0.63 -4.70 -5.62
N GLY A 125 -0.35 -4.15 -4.93
CA GLY A 125 -0.16 -3.47 -3.65
C GLY A 125 0.29 -4.41 -2.54
N PHE A 126 -0.29 -5.60 -2.45
CA PHE A 126 0.08 -6.60 -1.45
C PHE A 126 1.50 -7.13 -1.63
N ILE A 127 1.89 -7.51 -2.86
CA ILE A 127 3.27 -7.92 -3.18
C ILE A 127 4.24 -6.79 -2.84
N PHE A 128 3.88 -5.55 -3.19
CA PHE A 128 4.70 -4.39 -2.89
C PHE A 128 4.90 -4.19 -1.38
N LEU A 129 3.85 -4.30 -0.55
CA LEU A 129 3.96 -4.16 0.91
C LEU A 129 4.88 -5.22 1.52
N ILE A 130 4.72 -6.50 1.15
CA ILE A 130 5.61 -7.58 1.60
C ILE A 130 7.08 -7.27 1.25
N LEU A 131 7.34 -6.84 0.02
CA LEU A 131 8.70 -6.52 -0.43
C LEU A 131 9.27 -5.30 0.28
N LEU A 132 8.45 -4.29 0.55
CA LEU A 132 8.85 -3.11 1.30
C LEU A 132 9.23 -3.46 2.73
N ASP A 133 8.38 -4.21 3.44
CA ASP A 133 8.60 -4.59 4.82
C ASP A 133 9.82 -5.51 4.96
N ALA A 134 9.97 -6.50 4.05
CA ALA A 134 11.15 -7.34 3.99
C ALA A 134 12.44 -6.54 3.74
N TYR A 135 12.38 -5.55 2.86
CA TYR A 135 13.53 -4.69 2.54
C TYR A 135 13.92 -3.79 3.73
N VAL A 136 12.95 -3.21 4.43
CA VAL A 136 13.20 -2.40 5.64
C VAL A 136 13.80 -3.25 6.76
N ILE A 137 13.32 -4.48 6.97
CA ILE A 137 13.91 -5.41 7.94
C ILE A 137 15.36 -5.72 7.56
N PHE A 138 15.63 -6.02 6.30
CA PHE A 138 16.97 -6.33 5.82
C PHE A 138 17.96 -5.18 6.07
N ILE A 139 17.57 -3.94 5.72
CA ILE A 139 18.40 -2.75 5.97
C ILE A 139 18.67 -2.58 7.46
N ASN A 140 17.63 -2.63 8.29
CA ASN A 140 17.79 -2.45 9.74
C ASN A 140 18.67 -3.51 10.40
N GLN A 141 18.70 -4.74 9.88
CA GLN A 141 19.59 -5.80 10.37
C GLN A 141 21.03 -5.65 9.88
N TYR A 142 21.23 -5.10 8.70
CA TYR A 142 22.56 -4.99 8.10
C TYR A 142 23.33 -3.75 8.56
N TYR A 143 22.63 -2.67 8.93
CA TYR A 143 23.22 -1.41 9.35
C TYR A 143 23.08 -1.12 10.86
N ALA A 144 22.46 -2.02 11.63
CA ALA A 144 22.44 -1.99 13.10
C ALA A 144 23.68 -2.69 13.67
#